data_a67b5c6d6cb848d73d006c0d65831144
#
_entry.id   a67b5c6d6cb848d73d006c0d65831144
#
_cell.length_a   1.000
_cell.length_b   1.000
_cell.length_c   1.000
_cell.angle_alpha   90.00
_cell.angle_beta   90.00
_cell.angle_gamma   90.00
#
_symmetry.space_group_name_H-M   'P 1'
#
loop_
_entity.id
_entity.type
_entity.pdbx_description
1 polymer ?
#
loop_
_entity_poly.entity_id
_entity_poly.type
_entity_poly.pdbx_seq_one_letter_code
_entity_poly.pdbx_strand_id
1 'polypeptide(L)'
;MAVAQETLAPYDYLKKRMSAMTSSRETWEDHWQEILDYVMPRKADVTLVRAKGEKRTEILYDSTAITANTLLAASLQGTLTSPSLPWFSIKLRDKELNEQRDAQLWLEDTARRMYDAFNDANFNTEVHEMYLDLTSIGTGCLFVEENSKGFAEGGIHFKTLHINEFYIQENVNGYVDTVYRKYKMTARQALQEFGEDNLGDKVKEAAHSKPEKEFVFIHAVEPAEDYTRMTGESNTKLKFHSCHACEEDKMIVRSGGYNEFPYLVPRWAKATGETYGRSPSYNALPDIKTLNKAVEIGLKAWAKAIDPPLLVQDDGVIGRVRTTPAGITVIRNDGAIKPLQIGTNWQITDMKETQLRTAIRQAYYSDQLQLQDGPQMTATEVQVRYELMQRLLGPTLGRFQSEFLNPLIERIFGIMLRAGALLPPPDSIQETKMDIEYVGPLARSQRMEEANAIDRLYQLAMNIAQINPAVMEIINHDEAVRMRAKLLGVPNSILVSRDDVADAREAQAQQMLMQQQMMQEQQAAQVTQQQAEAAKAVADPDAQKGIQQAQEQLQGL
;
A
#
# COMPACT_ATOMS: atom_id res chain seq x y z
N MET A 1 -9.87 -45.32 21.97
CA MET A 1 -10.50 -44.58 23.08
C MET A 1 -10.40 -43.09 22.75
N ALA A 2 -11.49 -42.47 22.36
CA ALA A 2 -11.54 -41.01 22.22
C ALA A 2 -11.52 -40.42 23.64
N VAL A 3 -10.46 -39.74 24.01
CA VAL A 3 -10.42 -38.93 25.24
C VAL A 3 -11.48 -37.88 25.05
N ALA A 4 -12.54 -37.90 25.86
CA ALA A 4 -13.51 -36.83 25.91
C ALA A 4 -12.74 -35.54 26.27
N GLN A 5 -12.57 -34.65 25.30
CA GLN A 5 -12.00 -33.33 25.57
C GLN A 5 -12.99 -32.63 26.51
N GLU A 6 -12.55 -32.32 27.73
CA GLU A 6 -13.31 -31.44 28.64
C GLU A 6 -13.53 -30.10 27.93
N THR A 7 -14.78 -29.76 27.69
CA THR A 7 -15.16 -28.45 27.17
C THR A 7 -14.91 -27.40 28.24
N LEU A 8 -14.15 -26.37 27.89
CA LEU A 8 -13.84 -25.25 28.80
C LEU A 8 -14.92 -24.18 28.72
N ALA A 9 -15.18 -23.53 29.83
CA ALA A 9 -16.01 -22.31 29.80
C ALA A 9 -15.36 -21.26 28.89
N PRO A 10 -16.12 -20.50 28.09
CA PRO A 10 -15.58 -19.58 27.10
C PRO A 10 -14.52 -18.61 27.61
N TYR A 11 -14.72 -18.00 28.78
CA TYR A 11 -13.73 -17.11 29.39
C TYR A 11 -12.45 -17.82 29.81
N ASP A 12 -12.55 -19.02 30.41
CA ASP A 12 -11.39 -19.80 30.83
C ASP A 12 -10.57 -20.30 29.65
N TYR A 13 -11.25 -20.65 28.55
CA TYR A 13 -10.60 -20.98 27.30
C TYR A 13 -9.76 -19.80 26.76
N LEU A 14 -10.37 -18.61 26.68
CA LEU A 14 -9.67 -17.38 26.24
C LEU A 14 -8.45 -17.09 27.12
N LYS A 15 -8.61 -17.16 28.42
CA LYS A 15 -7.52 -16.90 29.37
C LYS A 15 -6.37 -17.90 29.19
N LYS A 16 -6.67 -19.18 28.99
CA LYS A 16 -5.68 -20.22 28.75
C LYS A 16 -4.91 -19.98 27.44
N ARG A 17 -5.63 -19.65 26.36
CA ARG A 17 -5.02 -19.31 25.05
C ARG A 17 -4.14 -18.07 25.16
N MET A 18 -4.65 -17.01 25.78
CA MET A 18 -3.92 -15.76 25.99
C MET A 18 -2.62 -15.99 26.76
N SER A 19 -2.66 -16.80 27.85
CA SER A 19 -1.47 -17.13 28.63
C SER A 19 -0.42 -17.87 27.80
N ALA A 20 -0.82 -18.84 26.97
CA ALA A 20 0.09 -19.56 26.07
C ALA A 20 0.74 -18.63 25.04
N MET A 21 -0.03 -17.71 24.44
CA MET A 21 0.49 -16.72 23.49
C MET A 21 1.45 -15.73 24.17
N THR A 22 1.15 -15.29 25.39
CA THR A 22 2.03 -14.42 26.17
C THR A 22 3.37 -15.09 26.43
N SER A 23 3.38 -16.33 26.90
CA SER A 23 4.61 -17.07 27.17
C SER A 23 5.46 -17.28 25.91
N SER A 24 4.85 -17.54 24.76
CA SER A 24 5.58 -17.71 23.48
C SER A 24 6.22 -16.42 22.95
N ARG A 25 5.75 -15.27 23.43
CA ARG A 25 6.20 -13.92 23.00
C ARG A 25 7.25 -13.30 23.92
N GLU A 26 7.38 -13.79 25.15
CA GLU A 26 8.22 -13.20 26.19
C GLU A 26 9.66 -12.92 25.74
N THR A 27 10.25 -13.85 24.98
CA THR A 27 11.62 -13.68 24.45
C THR A 27 11.77 -12.58 23.39
N TRP A 28 10.67 -12.15 22.77
CA TRP A 28 10.66 -11.09 21.77
C TRP A 28 10.53 -9.70 22.38
N GLU A 29 9.86 -9.58 23.51
CA GLU A 29 9.47 -8.30 24.10
C GLU A 29 10.67 -7.43 24.47
N ASP A 30 11.71 -8.03 25.09
CA ASP A 30 12.94 -7.31 25.43
C ASP A 30 13.67 -6.79 24.19
N HIS A 31 13.70 -7.60 23.14
CA HIS A 31 14.34 -7.18 21.88
C HIS A 31 13.55 -6.06 21.19
N TRP A 32 12.21 -6.14 21.17
CA TRP A 32 11.38 -5.05 20.64
C TRP A 32 11.53 -3.76 21.43
N GLN A 33 11.58 -3.87 22.76
CA GLN A 33 11.83 -2.71 23.61
C GLN A 33 13.14 -2.02 23.24
N GLU A 34 14.22 -2.81 23.11
CA GLU A 34 15.54 -2.28 22.75
C GLU A 34 15.54 -1.63 21.37
N ILE A 35 14.95 -2.26 20.36
CA ILE A 35 14.83 -1.69 19.01
C ILE A 35 14.07 -0.35 19.05
N LEU A 36 12.90 -0.34 19.70
CA LEU A 36 12.04 0.84 19.75
C LEU A 36 12.70 2.01 20.51
N ASP A 37 13.44 1.73 21.56
CA ASP A 37 14.18 2.77 22.32
C ASP A 37 15.16 3.54 21.42
N TYR A 38 15.76 2.90 20.39
CA TYR A 38 16.71 3.54 19.48
C TYR A 38 16.11 3.98 18.13
N VAL A 39 15.10 3.27 17.62
CA VAL A 39 14.57 3.47 16.26
C VAL A 39 13.25 4.23 16.25
N MET A 40 12.37 3.98 17.24
CA MET A 40 11.06 4.63 17.32
C MET A 40 10.65 4.92 18.77
N PRO A 41 11.32 5.85 19.46
CA PRO A 41 11.14 6.10 20.90
C PRO A 41 9.71 6.43 21.31
N ARG A 42 8.94 7.08 20.44
CA ARG A 42 7.53 7.43 20.73
C ARG A 42 6.62 6.22 20.96
N LYS A 43 7.01 5.03 20.49
CA LYS A 43 6.31 3.75 20.67
C LYS A 43 7.08 2.75 21.55
N ALA A 44 8.10 3.18 22.28
CA ALA A 44 8.99 2.32 23.06
C ALA A 44 8.41 1.92 24.44
N ASP A 45 7.14 1.48 24.47
CA ASP A 45 6.45 1.04 25.69
C ASP A 45 5.99 -0.42 25.53
N VAL A 46 6.94 -1.36 25.45
CA VAL A 46 6.66 -2.80 25.35
C VAL A 46 6.79 -3.47 26.71
N THR A 47 7.98 -3.51 27.28
CA THR A 47 8.24 -4.05 28.62
C THR A 47 8.21 -2.96 29.69
N LEU A 48 8.53 -1.72 29.31
CA LEU A 48 8.52 -0.55 30.19
C LEU A 48 7.25 0.25 29.97
N VAL A 49 6.46 0.42 31.01
CA VAL A 49 5.26 1.27 30.99
C VAL A 49 5.63 2.65 31.49
N ARG A 50 5.67 3.62 30.57
CA ARG A 50 5.94 5.03 30.86
C ARG A 50 4.64 5.83 30.94
N ALA A 51 4.67 6.95 31.68
CA ALA A 51 3.53 7.85 31.73
C ALA A 51 3.32 8.55 30.36
N LYS A 52 2.06 8.93 30.08
CA LYS A 52 1.72 9.70 28.88
C LYS A 52 2.47 11.03 28.91
N GLY A 53 3.26 11.35 27.85
CA GLY A 53 4.07 12.58 27.76
C GLY A 53 5.44 12.51 28.42
N GLU A 54 5.84 11.40 29.03
CA GLU A 54 7.16 11.21 29.58
C GLU A 54 8.23 11.17 28.48
N LYS A 55 9.42 11.71 28.80
CA LYS A 55 10.58 11.71 27.88
C LYS A 55 11.01 10.29 27.53
N ARG A 56 11.26 10.04 26.24
CA ARG A 56 11.71 8.74 25.71
C ARG A 56 13.01 8.82 24.92
N THR A 57 13.65 10.00 24.88
CA THR A 57 14.84 10.27 24.06
C THR A 57 16.11 10.51 24.86
N GLU A 58 16.11 10.21 26.17
CA GLU A 58 17.26 10.52 27.05
C GLU A 58 18.52 9.73 26.72
N ILE A 59 18.37 8.53 26.16
CA ILE A 59 19.47 7.66 25.78
C ILE A 59 19.96 7.90 24.35
N LEU A 60 19.31 8.80 23.59
CA LEU A 60 19.59 9.01 22.18
C LEU A 60 20.56 10.17 21.98
N TYR A 61 21.66 9.89 21.30
CA TYR A 61 22.68 10.84 20.90
C TYR A 61 22.81 10.98 19.37
N ASP A 62 22.24 10.03 18.61
CA ASP A 62 22.21 10.05 17.14
C ASP A 62 20.82 9.68 16.62
N SER A 63 20.31 10.41 15.62
CA SER A 63 18.97 10.25 15.05
C SER A 63 18.95 9.52 13.70
N THR A 64 20.08 9.02 13.21
CA THR A 64 20.20 8.41 11.87
C THR A 64 19.22 7.27 11.69
N ALA A 65 19.07 6.38 12.68
CA ALA A 65 18.17 5.25 12.62
C ALA A 65 16.69 5.66 12.56
N ILE A 66 16.30 6.68 13.35
CA ILE A 66 14.93 7.21 13.36
C ILE A 66 14.57 7.77 11.98
N THR A 67 15.46 8.58 11.42
CA THR A 67 15.27 9.18 10.09
C THR A 67 15.21 8.13 9.00
N ALA A 68 16.11 7.13 9.04
CA ALA A 68 16.15 6.05 8.05
C ALA A 68 14.88 5.17 8.10
N ASN A 69 14.39 4.84 9.29
CA ASN A 69 13.14 4.11 9.49
C ASN A 69 11.93 4.88 8.94
N THR A 70 11.83 6.16 9.26
CA THR A 70 10.73 7.01 8.78
C THR A 70 10.73 7.14 7.25
N LEU A 71 11.92 7.29 6.66
CA LEU A 71 12.06 7.36 5.20
C LEU A 71 11.64 6.05 4.53
N LEU A 72 12.05 4.90 5.07
CA LEU A 72 11.68 3.60 4.54
C LEU A 72 10.15 3.39 4.61
N ALA A 73 9.53 3.70 5.74
CA ALA A 73 8.08 3.59 5.91
C ALA A 73 7.31 4.52 4.95
N ALA A 74 7.74 5.76 4.79
CA ALA A 74 7.15 6.70 3.85
C ALA A 74 7.29 6.24 2.38
N SER A 75 8.44 5.67 2.03
CA SER A 75 8.69 5.11 0.69
C SER A 75 7.82 3.90 0.40
N LEU A 76 7.60 3.01 1.39
CA LEU A 76 6.67 1.88 1.27
C LEU A 76 5.24 2.37 1.03
N GLN A 77 4.78 3.35 1.80
CA GLN A 77 3.45 3.93 1.60
C GLN A 77 3.31 4.53 0.22
N GLY A 78 4.25 5.37 -0.21
CA GLY A 78 4.23 6.00 -1.52
C GLY A 78 4.27 5.00 -2.69
N THR A 79 4.88 3.82 -2.48
CA THR A 79 5.03 2.79 -3.51
C THR A 79 3.86 1.81 -3.55
N LEU A 80 3.38 1.34 -2.39
CA LEU A 80 2.42 0.25 -2.28
C LEU A 80 0.98 0.73 -2.12
N THR A 81 0.78 1.78 -1.33
CA THR A 81 -0.56 2.31 -0.98
C THR A 81 -0.59 3.83 -1.14
N SER A 82 -0.18 4.30 -2.31
CA SER A 82 -0.12 5.74 -2.60
C SER A 82 -1.48 6.42 -2.40
N PRO A 83 -1.56 7.51 -1.62
CA PRO A 83 -2.82 8.23 -1.44
C PRO A 83 -3.27 8.98 -2.69
N SER A 84 -2.37 9.29 -3.61
CA SER A 84 -2.65 10.13 -4.79
C SER A 84 -2.83 9.33 -6.09
N LEU A 85 -2.44 8.06 -6.11
CA LEU A 85 -2.45 7.25 -7.31
C LEU A 85 -3.13 5.90 -7.07
N PRO A 86 -3.96 5.39 -8.00
CA PRO A 86 -4.50 4.06 -7.90
C PRO A 86 -3.38 3.02 -7.81
N TRP A 87 -3.42 2.14 -6.81
CA TRP A 87 -2.38 1.15 -6.54
C TRP A 87 -2.85 -0.30 -6.73
N PHE A 88 -4.15 -0.53 -6.93
CA PHE A 88 -4.73 -1.81 -7.30
C PHE A 88 -5.79 -1.66 -8.38
N SER A 89 -6.09 -2.74 -9.07
CA SER A 89 -7.27 -2.93 -9.90
C SER A 89 -7.85 -4.32 -9.66
N ILE A 90 -9.14 -4.48 -9.90
CA ILE A 90 -9.83 -5.75 -9.72
C ILE A 90 -10.00 -6.36 -11.12
N LYS A 91 -9.70 -7.65 -11.23
CA LYS A 91 -9.88 -8.46 -12.44
C LYS A 91 -10.58 -9.76 -12.11
N LEU A 92 -11.16 -10.39 -13.10
CA LEU A 92 -11.64 -11.76 -12.98
C LEU A 92 -10.47 -12.70 -13.32
N ARG A 93 -10.45 -13.87 -12.69
CA ARG A 93 -9.47 -14.90 -13.01
C ARG A 93 -9.64 -15.45 -14.42
N ASP A 94 -10.88 -15.46 -14.92
CA ASP A 94 -11.21 -15.82 -16.29
C ASP A 94 -10.94 -14.64 -17.24
N LYS A 95 -10.06 -14.88 -18.24
CA LYS A 95 -9.66 -13.85 -19.19
C LYS A 95 -10.77 -13.47 -20.17
N GLU A 96 -11.61 -14.43 -20.58
CA GLU A 96 -12.68 -14.19 -21.54
C GLU A 96 -13.77 -13.29 -20.90
N LEU A 97 -14.09 -13.53 -19.64
CA LEU A 97 -15.04 -12.70 -18.90
C LEU A 97 -14.49 -11.27 -18.64
N ASN A 98 -13.17 -11.11 -18.52
CA ASN A 98 -12.56 -9.78 -18.41
C ASN A 98 -12.68 -8.93 -19.69
N GLU A 99 -13.02 -9.53 -20.83
CA GLU A 99 -13.22 -8.80 -22.09
C GLU A 99 -14.68 -8.34 -22.27
N GLN A 100 -15.60 -8.87 -21.49
CA GLN A 100 -17.00 -8.45 -21.50
C GLN A 100 -17.15 -7.03 -20.95
N ARG A 101 -17.85 -6.16 -21.68
CA ARG A 101 -18.00 -4.75 -21.34
C ARG A 101 -18.66 -4.53 -19.98
N ASP A 102 -19.72 -5.25 -19.69
CA ASP A 102 -20.48 -5.11 -18.45
C ASP A 102 -19.63 -5.50 -17.24
N ALA A 103 -18.81 -6.55 -17.37
CA ALA A 103 -17.86 -6.97 -16.36
C ALA A 103 -16.77 -5.90 -16.15
N GLN A 104 -16.20 -5.34 -17.23
CA GLN A 104 -15.19 -4.29 -17.15
C GLN A 104 -15.71 -3.05 -16.45
N LEU A 105 -16.88 -2.56 -16.83
CA LEU A 105 -17.48 -1.37 -16.24
C LEU A 105 -17.81 -1.58 -14.76
N TRP A 106 -18.30 -2.75 -14.39
CA TRP A 106 -18.59 -3.11 -13.00
C TRP A 106 -17.31 -3.19 -12.16
N LEU A 107 -16.23 -3.80 -12.67
CA LEU A 107 -14.95 -3.90 -11.99
C LEU A 107 -14.30 -2.53 -11.78
N GLU A 108 -14.37 -1.65 -12.79
CA GLU A 108 -13.86 -0.27 -12.68
C GLU A 108 -14.67 0.55 -11.67
N ASP A 109 -16.00 0.48 -11.70
CA ASP A 109 -16.86 1.19 -10.75
C ASP A 109 -16.61 0.68 -9.32
N THR A 110 -16.50 -0.65 -9.16
CA THR A 110 -16.19 -1.27 -7.87
C THR A 110 -14.84 -0.79 -7.32
N ALA A 111 -13.79 -0.82 -8.13
CA ALA A 111 -12.47 -0.33 -7.72
C ALA A 111 -12.51 1.14 -7.34
N ARG A 112 -13.19 1.99 -8.14
CA ARG A 112 -13.35 3.43 -7.85
C ARG A 112 -14.05 3.64 -6.51
N ARG A 113 -15.20 2.99 -6.25
CA ARG A 113 -15.93 3.10 -4.98
C ARG A 113 -15.09 2.65 -3.78
N MET A 114 -14.25 1.63 -3.96
CA MET A 114 -13.32 1.21 -2.92
C MET A 114 -12.25 2.28 -2.65
N TYR A 115 -11.71 2.94 -3.69
CA TYR A 115 -10.81 4.08 -3.49
C TYR A 115 -11.46 5.23 -2.76
N ASP A 116 -12.70 5.55 -3.11
CA ASP A 116 -13.47 6.59 -2.43
C ASP A 116 -13.63 6.23 -0.94
N ALA A 117 -13.97 4.97 -0.62
CA ALA A 117 -14.07 4.48 0.76
C ALA A 117 -12.73 4.54 1.53
N PHE A 118 -11.58 4.28 0.89
CA PHE A 118 -10.27 4.44 1.50
C PHE A 118 -9.94 5.93 1.79
N ASN A 119 -10.31 6.82 0.86
CA ASN A 119 -10.03 8.25 0.98
C ASN A 119 -10.91 8.93 2.02
N ASP A 120 -12.17 8.51 2.12
CA ASP A 120 -13.12 9.02 3.11
C ASP A 120 -12.81 8.53 4.53
N ALA A 121 -12.11 7.40 4.64
CA ALA A 121 -11.69 6.81 5.90
C ALA A 121 -10.32 7.33 6.36
N ASN A 122 -9.93 6.94 7.57
CA ASN A 122 -8.61 7.25 8.15
C ASN A 122 -7.47 6.34 7.66
N PHE A 123 -7.62 5.63 6.53
CA PHE A 123 -6.69 4.63 6.04
C PHE A 123 -5.25 5.15 5.90
N ASN A 124 -5.08 6.28 5.22
CA ASN A 124 -3.76 6.82 4.89
C ASN A 124 -2.90 7.13 6.14
N THR A 125 -3.55 7.57 7.21
CA THR A 125 -2.88 7.87 8.49
C THR A 125 -2.50 6.57 9.20
N GLU A 126 -3.44 5.63 9.31
CA GLU A 126 -3.24 4.39 10.04
C GLU A 126 -2.25 3.44 9.33
N VAL A 127 -2.31 3.37 8.01
CA VAL A 127 -1.37 2.52 7.26
C VAL A 127 0.07 3.02 7.38
N HIS A 128 0.28 4.35 7.47
CA HIS A 128 1.62 4.90 7.71
C HIS A 128 2.19 4.46 9.06
N GLU A 129 1.37 4.51 10.11
CA GLU A 129 1.76 4.05 11.44
C GLU A 129 2.07 2.53 11.44
N MET A 130 1.31 1.73 10.70
CA MET A 130 1.57 0.31 10.53
C MET A 130 2.88 0.05 9.77
N TYR A 131 3.19 0.84 8.72
CA TYR A 131 4.49 0.73 8.02
C TYR A 131 5.67 1.09 8.94
N LEU A 132 5.52 2.09 9.81
CA LEU A 132 6.54 2.42 10.81
C LEU A 132 6.80 1.26 11.78
N ASP A 133 5.74 0.59 12.25
CA ASP A 133 5.87 -0.59 13.10
C ASP A 133 6.57 -1.74 12.35
N LEU A 134 6.17 -1.97 11.10
CA LEU A 134 6.75 -3.03 10.27
C LEU A 134 8.23 -2.82 9.99
N THR A 135 8.66 -1.60 9.68
CA THR A 135 10.06 -1.28 9.38
C THR A 135 10.93 -1.24 10.63
N SER A 136 10.35 -0.94 11.80
CA SER A 136 11.08 -0.93 13.09
C SER A 136 11.15 -2.32 13.74
N ILE A 137 10.02 -2.97 14.02
CA ILE A 137 9.96 -4.25 14.75
C ILE A 137 9.68 -5.47 13.89
N GLY A 138 9.38 -5.27 12.61
CA GLY A 138 9.19 -6.37 11.65
C GLY A 138 7.78 -6.96 11.60
N THR A 139 6.86 -6.53 12.44
CA THR A 139 5.47 -6.98 12.47
C THR A 139 4.56 -5.78 12.68
N GLY A 140 3.67 -5.53 11.73
CA GLY A 140 2.59 -4.54 11.87
C GLY A 140 1.26 -5.22 12.12
N CYS A 141 0.27 -4.48 12.61
CA CYS A 141 -1.10 -4.95 12.74
C CYS A 141 -2.07 -3.81 12.45
N LEU A 142 -2.92 -3.99 11.44
CA LEU A 142 -4.00 -3.07 11.11
C LEU A 142 -5.34 -3.77 11.33
N PHE A 143 -6.16 -3.24 12.20
CA PHE A 143 -7.53 -3.69 12.43
C PHE A 143 -8.48 -2.93 11.53
N VAL A 144 -9.38 -3.65 10.84
CA VAL A 144 -10.34 -3.09 9.89
C VAL A 144 -11.75 -3.47 10.29
N GLU A 145 -12.54 -2.49 10.63
CA GLU A 145 -13.91 -2.68 11.09
C GLU A 145 -14.86 -1.69 10.40
N GLU A 146 -16.10 -2.13 10.24
CA GLU A 146 -17.20 -1.24 9.91
C GLU A 146 -17.52 -0.37 11.14
N ASN A 147 -17.76 0.93 10.93
CA ASN A 147 -18.11 1.81 12.04
C ASN A 147 -19.36 1.30 12.76
N SER A 148 -19.46 1.52 14.07
CA SER A 148 -20.58 1.10 14.92
C SER A 148 -21.95 1.58 14.44
N LYS A 149 -21.99 2.66 13.66
CA LYS A 149 -23.21 3.18 13.00
C LYS A 149 -23.51 2.56 11.64
N GLY A 150 -22.72 1.56 11.22
CA GLY A 150 -22.79 0.94 9.91
C GLY A 150 -22.08 1.75 8.81
N PHE A 151 -21.91 1.11 7.66
CA PHE A 151 -21.19 1.70 6.54
C PHE A 151 -21.84 2.99 6.01
N ALA A 152 -23.17 3.03 5.98
CA ALA A 152 -23.91 4.17 5.41
C ALA A 152 -23.74 5.48 6.20
N GLU A 153 -23.50 5.42 7.51
CA GLU A 153 -23.38 6.60 8.39
C GLU A 153 -21.94 6.84 8.87
N GLY A 154 -21.08 5.84 8.83
CA GLY A 154 -19.76 5.92 9.44
C GLY A 154 -18.62 5.36 8.60
N GLY A 155 -18.91 4.71 7.47
CA GLY A 155 -17.90 4.12 6.60
C GLY A 155 -17.08 3.02 7.29
N ILE A 156 -15.82 2.90 6.88
CA ILE A 156 -14.85 1.94 7.39
C ILE A 156 -13.89 2.65 8.35
N HIS A 157 -13.57 2.01 9.44
CA HIS A 157 -12.58 2.50 10.40
C HIS A 157 -11.35 1.60 10.45
N PHE A 158 -10.19 2.21 10.34
CA PHE A 158 -8.90 1.55 10.44
C PHE A 158 -8.25 1.89 11.77
N LYS A 159 -7.56 0.93 12.37
CA LYS A 159 -6.81 1.14 13.61
C LYS A 159 -5.52 0.36 13.60
N THR A 160 -4.40 1.06 13.63
CA THR A 160 -3.08 0.44 13.83
C THR A 160 -2.91 0.08 15.29
N LEU A 161 -2.51 -1.16 15.54
CA LEU A 161 -2.29 -1.69 16.88
C LEU A 161 -0.81 -1.70 17.21
N HIS A 162 -0.50 -1.23 18.43
CA HIS A 162 0.85 -1.34 18.95
C HIS A 162 1.18 -2.80 19.29
N ILE A 163 2.45 -3.20 19.12
CA ILE A 163 2.89 -4.59 19.33
C ILE A 163 2.59 -5.10 20.75
N ASN A 164 2.55 -4.25 21.76
CA ASN A 164 2.24 -4.66 23.14
C ASN A 164 0.77 -5.05 23.34
N GLU A 165 -0.14 -4.63 22.42
CA GLU A 165 -1.57 -4.90 22.55
C GLU A 165 -2.00 -6.22 21.91
N PHE A 166 -1.27 -6.77 20.91
CA PHE A 166 -1.75 -7.91 20.15
C PHE A 166 -0.79 -9.11 20.18
N TYR A 167 -1.37 -10.29 20.14
CA TYR A 167 -0.74 -11.59 20.17
C TYR A 167 -1.25 -12.40 18.98
N ILE A 168 -0.37 -13.07 18.26
CA ILE A 168 -0.72 -13.77 17.01
C ILE A 168 -0.37 -15.25 17.06
N GLN A 169 -1.17 -16.03 16.32
CA GLN A 169 -0.84 -17.42 15.99
C GLN A 169 -1.06 -17.65 14.49
N GLU A 170 -0.38 -18.67 13.98
CA GLU A 170 -0.41 -19.06 12.59
C GLU A 170 -1.16 -20.39 12.41
N ASN A 171 -1.76 -20.52 11.24
CA ASN A 171 -2.26 -21.80 10.77
C ASN A 171 -1.11 -22.69 10.23
N VAL A 172 -1.46 -23.93 9.83
CA VAL A 172 -0.50 -24.91 9.27
C VAL A 172 0.26 -24.36 8.04
N ASN A 173 -0.34 -23.45 7.29
CA ASN A 173 0.25 -22.84 6.10
C ASN A 173 1.12 -21.61 6.41
N GLY A 174 1.25 -21.24 7.69
CA GLY A 174 2.07 -20.09 8.11
C GLY A 174 1.42 -18.72 7.95
N TYR A 175 0.11 -18.66 7.71
CA TYR A 175 -0.67 -17.41 7.72
C TYR A 175 -1.24 -17.15 9.11
N VAL A 176 -1.28 -15.90 9.51
CA VAL A 176 -1.92 -15.48 10.77
C VAL A 176 -3.42 -15.58 10.62
N ASP A 177 -4.05 -16.43 11.41
CA ASP A 177 -5.50 -16.63 11.44
C ASP A 177 -6.10 -16.44 12.84
N THR A 178 -5.27 -16.18 13.83
CA THR A 178 -5.67 -15.96 15.21
C THR A 178 -4.96 -14.74 15.76
N VAL A 179 -5.74 -13.78 16.25
CA VAL A 179 -5.24 -12.58 16.94
C VAL A 179 -6.01 -12.36 18.23
N TYR A 180 -5.27 -12.24 19.31
CA TYR A 180 -5.79 -11.83 20.60
C TYR A 180 -5.24 -10.44 20.92
N ARG A 181 -6.11 -9.48 21.17
CA ARG A 181 -5.76 -8.10 21.51
C ARG A 181 -6.12 -7.83 22.96
N LYS A 182 -5.14 -7.38 23.74
CA LYS A 182 -5.33 -6.93 25.13
C LYS A 182 -5.17 -5.41 25.19
N TYR A 183 -6.20 -4.70 25.60
CA TYR A 183 -6.23 -3.24 25.57
C TYR A 183 -7.01 -2.66 26.75
N LYS A 184 -6.78 -1.39 27.03
CA LYS A 184 -7.45 -0.67 28.09
C LYS A 184 -8.51 0.26 27.54
N MET A 185 -9.65 0.31 28.20
CA MET A 185 -10.72 1.28 27.98
C MET A 185 -11.17 1.89 29.29
N THR A 186 -11.57 3.16 29.27
CA THR A 186 -12.24 3.76 30.41
C THR A 186 -13.65 3.18 30.58
N ALA A 187 -14.19 3.20 31.79
CA ALA A 187 -15.54 2.72 32.03
C ALA A 187 -16.59 3.41 31.16
N ARG A 188 -16.41 4.72 30.88
CA ARG A 188 -17.24 5.49 29.97
C ARG A 188 -17.16 4.96 28.51
N GLN A 189 -15.95 4.68 28.02
CA GLN A 189 -15.76 4.13 26.67
C GLN A 189 -16.36 2.74 26.56
N ALA A 190 -16.20 1.89 27.57
CA ALA A 190 -16.80 0.57 27.61
C ALA A 190 -18.33 0.62 27.56
N LEU A 191 -18.94 1.57 28.29
CA LEU A 191 -20.38 1.79 28.25
C LEU A 191 -20.87 2.21 26.86
N GLN A 192 -20.13 3.10 26.18
CA GLN A 192 -20.45 3.56 24.83
C GLN A 192 -20.33 2.44 23.78
N GLU A 193 -19.32 1.57 23.93
CA GLU A 193 -19.01 0.52 22.96
C GLU A 193 -19.90 -0.72 23.12
N PHE A 194 -20.11 -1.18 24.36
CA PHE A 194 -20.78 -2.45 24.64
C PHE A 194 -22.23 -2.30 25.12
N GLY A 195 -22.60 -1.12 25.58
CA GLY A 195 -23.89 -0.89 26.24
C GLY A 195 -23.90 -1.39 27.67
N GLU A 196 -24.84 -0.88 28.50
CA GLU A 196 -24.90 -1.18 29.92
C GLU A 196 -25.26 -2.65 30.17
N ASP A 197 -26.15 -3.23 29.39
CA ASP A 197 -26.68 -4.59 29.61
C ASP A 197 -25.59 -5.67 29.49
N ASN A 198 -24.57 -5.45 28.69
CA ASN A 198 -23.51 -6.41 28.39
C ASN A 198 -22.29 -6.29 29.32
N LEU A 199 -22.23 -5.26 30.14
CA LEU A 199 -21.09 -5.02 31.04
C LEU A 199 -21.26 -5.72 32.39
N GLY A 200 -20.15 -6.03 33.05
CA GLY A 200 -20.13 -6.56 34.40
C GLY A 200 -20.35 -5.48 35.47
N ASP A 201 -20.67 -5.91 36.68
CA ASP A 201 -21.05 -5.01 37.76
C ASP A 201 -19.98 -4.00 38.15
N LYS A 202 -18.68 -4.40 38.11
CA LYS A 202 -17.57 -3.50 38.44
C LYS A 202 -17.39 -2.38 37.41
N VAL A 203 -17.59 -2.69 36.11
CA VAL A 203 -17.50 -1.70 35.05
C VAL A 203 -18.70 -0.76 35.11
N LYS A 204 -19.92 -1.29 35.33
CA LYS A 204 -21.16 -0.49 35.47
C LYS A 204 -21.06 0.50 36.63
N GLU A 205 -20.67 0.01 37.80
CA GLU A 205 -20.50 0.86 38.99
C GLU A 205 -19.45 1.95 38.74
N ALA A 206 -18.33 1.59 38.07
CA ALA A 206 -17.29 2.55 37.71
C ALA A 206 -17.77 3.56 36.68
N ALA A 207 -18.60 3.17 35.72
CA ALA A 207 -19.12 4.09 34.70
C ALA A 207 -19.95 5.23 35.32
N HIS A 208 -20.65 4.95 36.42
CA HIS A 208 -21.42 5.95 37.16
C HIS A 208 -20.58 6.73 38.19
N SER A 209 -19.63 6.08 38.88
CA SER A 209 -18.89 6.67 40.00
C SER A 209 -17.52 7.25 39.59
N LYS A 210 -16.80 6.59 38.68
CA LYS A 210 -15.44 6.91 38.23
C LYS A 210 -15.28 6.63 36.74
N PRO A 211 -15.91 7.40 35.84
CA PRO A 211 -15.98 7.11 34.41
C PRO A 211 -14.62 7.01 33.71
N GLU A 212 -13.58 7.67 34.25
CA GLU A 212 -12.21 7.64 33.71
C GLU A 212 -11.36 6.44 34.21
N LYS A 213 -11.93 5.58 35.09
CA LYS A 213 -11.22 4.37 35.51
C LYS A 213 -11.04 3.42 34.33
N GLU A 214 -9.80 3.00 34.13
CA GLU A 214 -9.43 2.06 33.07
C GLU A 214 -9.69 0.62 33.49
N PHE A 215 -10.21 -0.18 32.56
CA PHE A 215 -10.41 -1.62 32.65
C PHE A 215 -9.74 -2.32 31.49
N VAL A 216 -9.31 -3.57 31.70
CA VAL A 216 -8.63 -4.36 30.69
C VAL A 216 -9.63 -5.23 29.94
N PHE A 217 -9.62 -5.11 28.63
CA PHE A 217 -10.44 -5.92 27.73
C PHE A 217 -9.56 -6.79 26.84
N ILE A 218 -10.06 -7.97 26.50
CA ILE A 218 -9.44 -8.88 25.53
C ILE A 218 -10.42 -9.02 24.36
N HIS A 219 -9.95 -8.70 23.16
CA HIS A 219 -10.65 -9.02 21.92
C HIS A 219 -9.94 -10.18 21.25
N ALA A 220 -10.60 -11.31 21.12
CA ALA A 220 -10.10 -12.53 20.52
C ALA A 220 -10.80 -12.76 19.18
N VAL A 221 -10.03 -13.01 18.12
CA VAL A 221 -10.51 -13.45 16.82
C VAL A 221 -9.73 -14.68 16.40
N GLU A 222 -10.43 -15.76 16.13
CA GLU A 222 -9.86 -17.06 15.76
C GLU A 222 -10.80 -17.83 14.82
N PRO A 223 -10.34 -18.89 14.12
CA PRO A 223 -11.21 -19.73 13.32
C PRO A 223 -12.38 -20.29 14.14
N ALA A 224 -13.61 -20.17 13.62
CA ALA A 224 -14.81 -20.59 14.34
C ALA A 224 -14.83 -22.09 14.66
N GLU A 225 -14.18 -22.91 13.82
CA GLU A 225 -14.04 -24.36 14.03
C GLU A 225 -13.19 -24.68 15.27
N ASP A 226 -12.10 -23.92 15.50
CA ASP A 226 -11.21 -24.13 16.65
C ASP A 226 -11.91 -23.74 17.95
N TYR A 227 -12.61 -22.62 17.96
CA TYR A 227 -13.41 -22.20 19.10
C TYR A 227 -14.49 -23.23 19.45
N THR A 228 -15.27 -23.67 18.46
CA THR A 228 -16.35 -24.66 18.64
C THR A 228 -15.80 -26.00 19.15
N ARG A 229 -14.62 -26.43 18.65
CA ARG A 229 -13.98 -27.68 19.07
C ARG A 229 -13.61 -27.66 20.56
N MET A 230 -13.20 -26.50 21.08
CA MET A 230 -12.68 -26.39 22.44
C MET A 230 -13.73 -26.01 23.48
N THR A 231 -14.75 -25.24 23.08
CA THR A 231 -15.81 -24.78 24.00
C THR A 231 -17.09 -25.57 23.88
N GLY A 232 -17.30 -26.28 22.76
CA GLY A 232 -18.57 -26.94 22.46
C GLY A 232 -19.68 -26.00 22.01
N GLU A 233 -19.43 -24.68 22.00
CA GLU A 233 -20.40 -23.67 21.59
C GLU A 233 -20.22 -23.29 20.13
N SER A 234 -21.26 -23.51 19.31
CA SER A 234 -21.31 -22.99 17.94
C SER A 234 -22.04 -21.65 17.94
N ASN A 235 -21.29 -20.58 18.08
CA ASN A 235 -21.86 -19.25 18.27
C ASN A 235 -22.03 -18.45 16.99
N THR A 236 -21.50 -18.94 15.85
CA THR A 236 -21.58 -18.21 14.58
C THR A 236 -21.52 -19.17 13.38
N LYS A 237 -22.22 -18.79 12.32
CA LYS A 237 -22.09 -19.41 11.00
C LYS A 237 -20.95 -18.79 10.18
N LEU A 238 -20.22 -17.83 10.76
CA LEU A 238 -19.17 -17.06 10.13
C LEU A 238 -17.84 -17.82 10.22
N LYS A 239 -16.90 -17.49 9.35
CA LYS A 239 -15.60 -18.18 9.27
C LYS A 239 -14.74 -17.97 10.51
N PHE A 240 -14.79 -16.78 11.10
CA PHE A 240 -14.00 -16.41 12.28
C PHE A 240 -14.94 -16.08 13.42
N HIS A 241 -14.66 -16.65 14.59
CA HIS A 241 -15.30 -16.30 15.83
C HIS A 241 -14.63 -15.07 16.43
N SER A 242 -15.43 -14.18 16.99
CA SER A 242 -14.97 -12.94 17.64
C SER A 242 -15.63 -12.82 19.00
N CYS A 243 -14.85 -12.56 20.03
CA CYS A 243 -15.39 -12.26 21.34
C CYS A 243 -14.58 -11.17 22.06
N HIS A 244 -15.30 -10.35 22.80
CA HIS A 244 -14.73 -9.38 23.74
C HIS A 244 -14.99 -9.86 25.17
N ALA A 245 -13.96 -9.84 26.00
CA ALA A 245 -14.04 -10.24 27.39
C ALA A 245 -13.47 -9.14 28.29
N CYS A 246 -14.06 -8.93 29.45
CA CYS A 246 -13.52 -8.08 30.50
C CYS A 246 -12.70 -8.93 31.48
N GLU A 247 -11.43 -8.56 31.72
CA GLU A 247 -10.55 -9.33 32.61
C GLU A 247 -10.95 -9.21 34.10
N GLU A 248 -11.38 -8.01 34.54
CA GLU A 248 -11.75 -7.74 35.93
C GLU A 248 -13.05 -8.40 36.33
N ASP A 249 -14.03 -8.46 35.41
CA ASP A 249 -15.34 -9.10 35.68
C ASP A 249 -15.36 -10.58 35.26
N LYS A 250 -14.29 -11.06 34.57
CA LYS A 250 -14.11 -12.44 34.11
C LYS A 250 -15.28 -12.94 33.25
N MET A 251 -15.80 -12.10 32.40
CA MET A 251 -16.97 -12.41 31.56
C MET A 251 -16.75 -11.99 30.12
N ILE A 252 -17.49 -12.62 29.21
CA ILE A 252 -17.60 -12.20 27.83
C ILE A 252 -18.66 -11.11 27.74
N VAL A 253 -18.26 -9.95 27.20
CA VAL A 253 -19.14 -8.79 27.04
C VAL A 253 -19.79 -8.72 25.65
N ARG A 254 -19.15 -9.30 24.64
CA ARG A 254 -19.70 -9.40 23.27
C ARG A 254 -19.19 -10.67 22.61
N SER A 255 -20.05 -11.40 21.91
CA SER A 255 -19.69 -12.53 21.06
C SER A 255 -20.32 -12.34 19.68
N GLY A 256 -19.55 -12.65 18.64
CA GLY A 256 -19.95 -12.49 17.25
C GLY A 256 -18.97 -13.19 16.32
N GLY A 257 -18.81 -12.68 15.10
CA GLY A 257 -17.85 -13.24 14.16
C GLY A 257 -17.70 -12.41 12.89
N TYR A 258 -16.77 -12.84 12.06
CA TYR A 258 -16.42 -12.19 10.81
C TYR A 258 -16.40 -13.21 9.65
N ASN A 259 -16.77 -12.76 8.45
CA ASN A 259 -16.62 -13.54 7.22
C ASN A 259 -15.19 -13.54 6.72
N GLU A 260 -14.56 -12.36 6.73
CA GLU A 260 -13.16 -12.14 6.42
C GLU A 260 -12.40 -11.78 7.71
N PHE A 261 -11.13 -12.16 7.78
CA PHE A 261 -10.30 -11.88 8.96
C PHE A 261 -10.10 -10.36 9.14
N PRO A 262 -10.43 -9.77 10.31
CA PRO A 262 -10.42 -8.32 10.48
C PRO A 262 -9.04 -7.75 10.82
N TYR A 263 -8.07 -8.59 11.22
CA TYR A 263 -6.72 -8.19 11.57
C TYR A 263 -5.75 -8.47 10.42
N LEU A 264 -5.15 -7.45 9.87
CA LEU A 264 -4.13 -7.56 8.84
C LEU A 264 -2.76 -7.48 9.50
N VAL A 265 -1.99 -8.56 9.44
CA VAL A 265 -0.73 -8.70 10.19
C VAL A 265 0.42 -8.96 9.22
N PRO A 266 0.90 -7.92 8.51
CA PRO A 266 2.08 -8.07 7.67
C PRO A 266 3.35 -8.28 8.49
N ARG A 267 4.26 -9.11 7.95
CA ARG A 267 5.58 -9.36 8.51
C ARG A 267 6.66 -9.05 7.48
N TRP A 268 7.71 -8.36 7.90
CA TRP A 268 8.80 -7.95 7.00
C TRP A 268 9.58 -9.16 6.47
N ALA A 269 10.23 -9.87 7.35
CA ALA A 269 10.90 -11.12 7.06
C ALA A 269 10.62 -12.11 8.19
N LYS A 270 10.43 -13.38 7.85
CA LYS A 270 10.12 -14.43 8.80
C LYS A 270 11.19 -15.52 8.73
N ALA A 271 11.78 -15.88 9.86
CA ALA A 271 12.59 -17.06 9.96
C ALA A 271 11.71 -18.32 10.13
N THR A 272 12.23 -19.46 9.70
CA THR A 272 11.52 -20.73 9.84
C THR A 272 11.28 -21.04 11.31
N GLY A 273 10.03 -21.33 11.68
CA GLY A 273 9.63 -21.63 13.05
C GLY A 273 9.34 -20.41 13.94
N GLU A 274 9.51 -19.19 13.42
CA GLU A 274 9.15 -17.95 14.14
C GLU A 274 7.78 -17.46 13.67
N THR A 275 6.96 -16.98 14.60
CA THR A 275 5.63 -16.42 14.31
C THR A 275 5.70 -14.93 13.95
N TYR A 276 6.56 -14.18 14.65
CA TYR A 276 6.76 -12.76 14.42
C TYR A 276 7.83 -12.49 13.38
N GLY A 277 7.72 -11.33 12.71
CA GLY A 277 8.68 -10.90 11.69
C GLY A 277 9.90 -10.20 12.26
N ARG A 278 10.98 -10.15 11.47
CA ARG A 278 12.20 -9.39 11.76
C ARG A 278 12.39 -8.30 10.72
N SER A 279 12.68 -7.08 11.16
CA SER A 279 12.87 -5.89 10.33
C SER A 279 14.35 -5.65 10.01
N PRO A 280 14.66 -4.68 9.13
CA PRO A 280 16.01 -4.17 8.95
C PRO A 280 16.67 -3.69 10.24
N SER A 281 15.87 -3.20 11.21
CA SER A 281 16.36 -2.73 12.51
C SER A 281 17.10 -3.80 13.29
N TYR A 282 16.70 -5.08 13.19
CA TYR A 282 17.39 -6.17 13.85
C TYR A 282 18.84 -6.31 13.43
N ASN A 283 19.09 -6.14 12.12
CA ASN A 283 20.45 -6.25 11.57
C ASN A 283 21.26 -4.98 11.85
N ALA A 284 20.62 -3.82 11.87
CA ALA A 284 21.28 -2.53 12.11
C ALA A 284 21.48 -2.21 13.59
N LEU A 285 20.80 -2.90 14.51
CA LEU A 285 20.82 -2.57 15.95
C LEU A 285 22.22 -2.52 16.57
N PRO A 286 23.16 -3.46 16.27
CA PRO A 286 24.54 -3.37 16.78
C PRO A 286 25.25 -2.08 16.35
N ASP A 287 25.11 -1.70 15.09
CA ASP A 287 25.71 -0.49 14.54
C ASP A 287 25.07 0.78 15.13
N ILE A 288 23.74 0.77 15.30
CA ILE A 288 22.98 1.86 15.93
C ILE A 288 23.46 2.09 17.37
N LYS A 289 23.57 1.02 18.16
CA LYS A 289 24.05 1.10 19.55
C LYS A 289 25.50 1.58 19.61
N THR A 290 26.36 1.07 18.73
CA THR A 290 27.77 1.45 18.64
C THR A 290 27.90 2.92 18.27
N LEU A 291 27.16 3.39 17.26
CA LEU A 291 27.14 4.80 16.85
C LEU A 291 26.65 5.71 18.00
N ASN A 292 25.52 5.36 18.60
CA ASN A 292 24.97 6.14 19.71
C ASN A 292 25.97 6.28 20.86
N LYS A 293 26.68 5.19 21.19
CA LYS A 293 27.72 5.20 22.22
C LYS A 293 28.96 5.99 21.81
N ALA A 294 29.38 5.89 20.55
CA ALA A 294 30.50 6.66 20.01
C ALA A 294 30.23 8.18 20.10
N VAL A 295 29.04 8.61 19.66
CA VAL A 295 28.61 10.01 19.73
C VAL A 295 28.52 10.50 21.19
N GLU A 296 27.95 9.69 22.11
CA GLU A 296 27.93 10.02 23.54
C GLU A 296 29.36 10.28 24.10
N ILE A 297 30.30 9.36 23.80
CA ILE A 297 31.68 9.48 24.25
C ILE A 297 32.34 10.68 23.57
N GLY A 298 32.10 10.89 22.27
CA GLY A 298 32.60 12.04 21.51
C GLY A 298 32.18 13.37 22.12
N LEU A 299 30.89 13.51 22.47
CA LEU A 299 30.36 14.72 23.13
C LEU A 299 31.01 14.95 24.50
N LYS A 300 31.22 13.89 25.30
CA LYS A 300 31.91 13.98 26.59
C LYS A 300 33.38 14.36 26.42
N ALA A 301 34.04 13.82 25.41
CA ALA A 301 35.42 14.18 25.08
C ALA A 301 35.53 15.64 24.58
N TRP A 302 34.55 16.07 23.75
CA TRP A 302 34.47 17.45 23.28
C TRP A 302 34.26 18.46 24.41
N ALA A 303 33.35 18.16 25.37
CA ALA A 303 33.15 18.98 26.55
C ALA A 303 34.45 19.13 27.38
N LYS A 304 35.20 18.02 27.56
CA LYS A 304 36.50 18.05 28.25
C LYS A 304 37.61 18.80 27.47
N ALA A 305 37.51 18.82 26.13
CA ALA A 305 38.46 19.56 25.30
C ALA A 305 38.21 21.08 25.36
N ILE A 306 36.94 21.51 25.51
CA ILE A 306 36.55 22.91 25.67
C ILE A 306 36.89 23.43 27.07
N ASP A 307 36.55 22.64 28.10
CA ASP A 307 36.84 22.97 29.51
C ASP A 307 37.71 21.86 30.12
N PRO A 308 39.04 21.88 29.81
CA PRO A 308 39.93 20.81 30.21
C PRO A 308 40.22 20.87 31.71
N PRO A 309 40.35 19.72 32.40
CA PRO A 309 40.88 19.67 33.75
C PRO A 309 42.26 20.35 33.82
N LEU A 310 42.47 21.14 34.86
CA LEU A 310 43.70 21.85 35.05
C LEU A 310 44.68 21.02 35.88
N LEU A 311 45.90 20.90 35.39
CA LEU A 311 47.03 20.40 36.15
C LEU A 311 47.62 21.59 36.92
N VAL A 312 47.64 21.50 38.23
CA VAL A 312 48.17 22.57 39.11
C VAL A 312 49.35 22.00 39.88
N GLN A 313 50.50 22.70 39.82
CA GLN A 313 51.68 22.36 40.67
C GLN A 313 51.38 22.75 42.11
N ASP A 314 51.70 21.87 43.03
CA ASP A 314 51.36 22.01 44.46
C ASP A 314 51.88 23.35 45.06
N ASP A 315 53.07 23.80 44.68
CA ASP A 315 53.65 25.07 45.12
C ASP A 315 53.46 26.23 44.12
N GLY A 316 52.77 26.01 43.01
CA GLY A 316 52.75 26.97 41.90
C GLY A 316 51.67 28.03 41.97
N VAL A 317 50.64 27.86 42.82
CA VAL A 317 49.42 28.72 42.87
C VAL A 317 49.22 29.29 44.26
N ILE A 318 48.99 30.61 44.35
CA ILE A 318 48.65 31.28 45.61
C ILE A 318 47.12 31.44 45.70
N GLY A 319 46.47 30.61 46.55
CA GLY A 319 45.05 30.66 46.76
C GLY A 319 44.28 29.71 45.85
N ARG A 320 43.03 30.07 45.45
CA ARG A 320 42.16 29.23 44.64
C ARG A 320 42.30 29.52 43.14
N VAL A 321 42.36 28.48 42.33
CA VAL A 321 42.26 28.62 40.87
C VAL A 321 40.85 29.09 40.51
N ARG A 322 40.71 30.19 39.76
CA ARG A 322 39.45 30.74 39.28
C ARG A 322 39.33 30.50 37.79
N THR A 323 38.36 29.65 37.40
CA THR A 323 38.05 29.27 36.01
C THR A 323 36.91 30.09 35.42
N THR A 324 36.36 31.08 36.16
CA THR A 324 35.33 31.98 35.66
C THR A 324 35.88 32.98 34.65
N PRO A 325 35.09 33.44 33.65
CA PRO A 325 35.50 34.48 32.72
C PRO A 325 36.01 35.71 33.48
N ALA A 326 37.17 36.26 33.07
CA ALA A 326 37.90 37.34 33.73
C ALA A 326 38.36 37.06 35.18
N GLY A 327 38.34 35.78 35.63
CA GLY A 327 38.84 35.39 36.96
C GLY A 327 40.37 35.57 37.05
N ILE A 328 40.86 36.22 38.13
CA ILE A 328 42.31 36.40 38.38
C ILE A 328 42.76 35.24 39.28
N THR A 329 43.78 34.52 38.81
CA THR A 329 44.49 33.51 39.61
C THR A 329 45.95 33.95 39.75
N VAL A 330 46.43 33.98 40.97
CA VAL A 330 47.86 34.39 41.25
C VAL A 330 48.74 33.15 41.20
N ILE A 331 49.76 33.16 40.33
CA ILE A 331 50.69 32.06 40.13
C ILE A 331 52.13 32.51 40.56
N ARG A 332 52.92 31.58 41.10
CA ARG A 332 54.31 31.84 41.48
C ARG A 332 55.27 31.67 40.31
N ASN A 333 55.03 30.69 39.47
CA ASN A 333 55.85 30.36 38.31
C ASN A 333 55.06 30.34 37.04
N ASP A 334 55.64 30.77 35.94
CA ASP A 334 55.05 30.65 34.60
C ASP A 334 54.85 29.16 34.27
N GLY A 335 53.65 28.77 33.91
CA GLY A 335 53.28 27.36 33.64
C GLY A 335 52.87 26.53 34.85
N ALA A 336 52.65 27.14 36.04
CA ALA A 336 52.12 26.46 37.24
C ALA A 336 50.73 25.87 37.06
N ILE A 337 49.97 26.37 36.09
CA ILE A 337 48.67 25.85 35.67
C ILE A 337 48.75 25.47 34.20
N LYS A 338 48.48 24.21 33.86
CA LYS A 338 48.45 23.72 32.49
C LYS A 338 47.16 22.98 32.24
N PRO A 339 46.47 23.18 31.08
CA PRO A 339 45.36 22.34 30.73
C PRO A 339 45.86 20.90 30.46
N LEU A 340 45.10 19.90 30.93
CA LEU A 340 45.33 18.50 30.61
C LEU A 340 45.05 18.31 29.11
N GLN A 341 46.08 18.05 28.32
CA GLN A 341 45.91 17.74 26.91
C GLN A 341 45.40 16.32 26.75
N ILE A 342 44.14 16.19 26.29
CA ILE A 342 43.53 14.91 25.94
C ILE A 342 43.85 14.66 24.48
N GLY A 343 44.70 13.67 24.20
CA GLY A 343 45.10 13.28 22.84
C GLY A 343 44.00 12.57 22.10
N THR A 344 42.93 13.28 21.69
CA THR A 344 41.81 12.73 20.91
C THR A 344 42.07 12.95 19.43
N ASN A 345 42.03 11.86 18.63
CA ASN A 345 42.12 11.98 17.17
C ASN A 345 40.69 12.12 16.59
N TRP A 346 40.26 13.36 16.43
CA TRP A 346 38.93 13.72 15.95
C TRP A 346 38.63 13.21 14.53
N GLN A 347 39.64 13.15 13.65
CA GLN A 347 39.46 12.69 12.27
C GLN A 347 39.08 11.21 12.20
N ILE A 348 39.72 10.37 13.05
CA ILE A 348 39.39 8.94 13.11
C ILE A 348 37.98 8.74 13.68
N THR A 349 37.60 9.53 14.69
CA THR A 349 36.28 9.45 15.29
C THR A 349 35.18 9.80 14.26
N ASP A 350 35.31 10.95 13.58
CA ASP A 350 34.39 11.41 12.55
C ASP A 350 34.26 10.42 11.38
N MET A 351 35.43 9.88 10.93
CA MET A 351 35.42 8.85 9.87
C MET A 351 34.64 7.59 10.31
N LYS A 352 34.81 7.13 11.54
CA LYS A 352 34.11 5.96 12.07
C LYS A 352 32.62 6.22 12.25
N GLU A 353 32.23 7.36 12.78
CA GLU A 353 30.81 7.75 12.88
C GLU A 353 30.15 7.83 11.50
N THR A 354 30.83 8.41 10.51
CA THR A 354 30.34 8.50 9.13
C THR A 354 30.17 7.11 8.51
N GLN A 355 31.13 6.19 8.73
CA GLN A 355 31.00 4.80 8.28
C GLN A 355 29.79 4.10 8.90
N LEU A 356 29.55 4.25 10.22
CA LEU A 356 28.40 3.66 10.90
C LEU A 356 27.07 4.26 10.41
N ARG A 357 27.00 5.60 10.23
CA ARG A 357 25.83 6.25 9.66
C ARG A 357 25.50 5.73 8.25
N THR A 358 26.54 5.52 7.44
CA THR A 358 26.37 4.95 6.10
C THR A 358 25.89 3.50 6.17
N ALA A 359 26.47 2.66 7.04
CA ALA A 359 26.02 1.28 7.22
C ALA A 359 24.54 1.20 7.68
N ILE A 360 24.14 2.06 8.63
CA ILE A 360 22.76 2.14 9.08
C ILE A 360 21.83 2.56 7.92
N ARG A 361 22.18 3.60 7.15
CA ARG A 361 21.38 4.02 5.99
C ARG A 361 21.23 2.92 4.95
N GLN A 362 22.31 2.17 4.69
CA GLN A 362 22.29 1.03 3.77
C GLN A 362 21.36 -0.09 4.27
N ALA A 363 21.39 -0.41 5.57
CA ALA A 363 20.52 -1.41 6.17
C ALA A 363 19.02 -1.08 5.98
N TYR A 364 18.66 0.21 5.97
CA TYR A 364 17.30 0.70 5.69
C TYR A 364 17.06 1.07 4.22
N TYR A 365 17.97 0.75 3.31
CA TYR A 365 17.89 1.11 1.88
C TYR A 365 17.77 2.62 1.61
N SER A 366 18.10 3.47 2.59
CA SER A 366 17.90 4.92 2.52
C SER A 366 18.70 5.58 1.39
N ASP A 367 19.89 5.08 1.10
CA ASP A 367 20.76 5.60 0.02
C ASP A 367 20.13 5.42 -1.37
N GLN A 368 19.21 4.45 -1.51
CA GLN A 368 18.51 4.16 -2.76
C GLN A 368 17.17 4.90 -2.86
N LEU A 369 16.61 5.28 -1.71
CA LEU A 369 15.30 5.94 -1.61
C LEU A 369 15.43 7.47 -1.66
N GLN A 370 16.57 8.04 -1.25
CA GLN A 370 16.80 9.47 -1.37
C GLN A 370 17.39 9.81 -2.75
N LEU A 371 16.80 10.81 -3.40
CA LEU A 371 17.43 11.51 -4.50
C LEU A 371 18.65 12.24 -3.90
N GLN A 372 19.85 11.78 -4.21
CA GLN A 372 21.05 12.51 -3.77
C GLN A 372 21.07 13.88 -4.46
N ASP A 373 21.45 14.93 -3.70
CA ASP A 373 21.78 16.24 -4.23
C ASP A 373 23.00 16.10 -5.16
N GLY A 374 22.74 15.85 -6.43
CA GLY A 374 23.73 15.65 -7.49
C GLY A 374 23.28 16.31 -8.79
N PRO A 375 24.11 16.35 -9.84
CA PRO A 375 23.72 16.88 -11.15
C PRO A 375 22.43 16.19 -11.60
N GLN A 376 21.57 16.96 -12.27
CA GLN A 376 20.21 16.57 -12.67
C GLN A 376 20.15 15.12 -13.18
N MET A 377 19.49 14.25 -12.39
CA MET A 377 19.29 12.85 -12.77
C MET A 377 18.39 12.77 -14.00
N THR A 378 18.73 11.93 -14.93
CA THR A 378 17.88 11.62 -16.06
C THR A 378 16.68 10.77 -15.60
N ALA A 379 15.54 10.88 -16.29
CA ALA A 379 14.36 10.06 -16.02
C ALA A 379 14.70 8.54 -16.02
N THR A 380 15.63 8.12 -16.85
CA THR A 380 16.13 6.74 -16.96
C THR A 380 16.87 6.31 -15.68
N GLU A 381 17.63 7.19 -15.05
CA GLU A 381 18.38 6.86 -13.83
C GLU A 381 17.45 6.68 -12.62
N VAL A 382 16.41 7.49 -12.51
CA VAL A 382 15.34 7.33 -11.52
C VAL A 382 14.64 6.00 -11.69
N GLN A 383 14.34 5.61 -12.93
CA GLN A 383 13.71 4.33 -13.23
C GLN A 383 14.60 3.14 -12.86
N VAL A 384 15.88 3.16 -13.19
CA VAL A 384 16.84 2.09 -12.84
C VAL A 384 16.96 1.93 -11.32
N ARG A 385 17.02 3.02 -10.56
CA ARG A 385 17.06 2.97 -9.09
C ARG A 385 15.80 2.35 -8.50
N TYR A 386 14.65 2.70 -9.06
CA TYR A 386 13.38 2.14 -8.64
C TYR A 386 13.31 0.62 -8.92
N GLU A 387 13.79 0.17 -10.08
CA GLU A 387 13.89 -1.26 -10.41
C GLU A 387 14.83 -2.02 -9.46
N LEU A 388 15.98 -1.42 -9.12
CA LEU A 388 16.91 -2.00 -8.15
C LEU A 388 16.27 -2.14 -6.76
N MET A 389 15.54 -1.12 -6.30
CA MET A 389 14.79 -1.18 -5.04
C MET A 389 13.75 -2.31 -5.05
N GLN A 390 13.00 -2.46 -6.13
CA GLN A 390 12.02 -3.55 -6.26
C GLN A 390 12.66 -4.94 -6.26
N ARG A 391 13.82 -5.10 -6.88
CA ARG A 391 14.56 -6.38 -6.85
C ARG A 391 15.04 -6.72 -5.44
N LEU A 392 15.49 -5.74 -4.67
CA LEU A 392 15.93 -5.93 -3.30
C LEU A 392 14.78 -6.23 -2.34
N LEU A 393 13.65 -5.57 -2.51
CA LEU A 393 12.46 -5.77 -1.68
C LEU A 393 11.54 -6.89 -2.20
N GLY A 394 11.82 -7.50 -3.34
CA GLY A 394 10.96 -8.48 -4.02
C GLY A 394 10.39 -9.57 -3.10
N PRO A 395 11.21 -10.29 -2.31
CA PRO A 395 10.70 -11.32 -1.38
C PRO A 395 9.78 -10.75 -0.31
N THR A 396 10.06 -9.56 0.19
CA THR A 396 9.23 -8.86 1.19
C THR A 396 7.92 -8.38 0.57
N LEU A 397 7.95 -7.88 -0.67
CA LEU A 397 6.76 -7.43 -1.40
C LEU A 397 5.77 -8.56 -1.65
N GLY A 398 6.23 -9.75 -2.02
CA GLY A 398 5.36 -10.92 -2.21
C GLY A 398 4.62 -11.31 -0.93
N ARG A 399 5.31 -11.25 0.22
CA ARG A 399 4.69 -11.47 1.53
C ARG A 399 3.70 -10.37 1.88
N PHE A 400 4.04 -9.13 1.58
CA PHE A 400 3.16 -7.98 1.77
C PHE A 400 1.84 -8.13 1.01
N GLN A 401 1.92 -8.57 -0.24
CA GLN A 401 0.73 -8.84 -1.05
C GLN A 401 -0.15 -9.90 -0.39
N SER A 402 0.43 -11.00 0.06
CA SER A 402 -0.31 -12.13 0.62
C SER A 402 -0.84 -11.91 2.04
N GLU A 403 -0.08 -11.20 2.91
CA GLU A 403 -0.43 -11.03 4.33
C GLU A 403 -1.15 -9.71 4.62
N PHE A 404 -1.07 -8.72 3.71
CA PHE A 404 -1.65 -7.40 3.92
C PHE A 404 -2.58 -6.96 2.80
N LEU A 405 -2.07 -6.78 1.56
CA LEU A 405 -2.83 -6.12 0.50
C LEU A 405 -4.02 -6.95 0.03
N ASN A 406 -3.84 -8.27 -0.22
CA ASN A 406 -4.95 -9.14 -0.63
C ASN A 406 -6.03 -9.22 0.44
N PRO A 407 -5.72 -9.55 1.72
CA PRO A 407 -6.73 -9.58 2.78
C PRO A 407 -7.41 -8.22 3.01
N LEU A 408 -6.68 -7.11 2.85
CA LEU A 408 -7.23 -5.75 2.95
C LEU A 408 -8.33 -5.53 1.91
N ILE A 409 -8.03 -5.78 0.63
CA ILE A 409 -8.97 -5.56 -0.45
C ILE A 409 -10.16 -6.52 -0.33
N GLU A 410 -9.92 -7.80 -0.02
CA GLU A 410 -10.99 -8.77 0.21
C GLU A 410 -11.93 -8.34 1.36
N ARG A 411 -11.36 -7.85 2.45
CA ARG A 411 -12.12 -7.37 3.61
C ARG A 411 -12.98 -6.17 3.27
N ILE A 412 -12.40 -5.13 2.62
CA ILE A 412 -13.11 -3.92 2.22
C ILE A 412 -14.22 -4.25 1.22
N PHE A 413 -13.91 -5.05 0.21
CA PHE A 413 -14.88 -5.52 -0.76
C PHE A 413 -16.06 -6.25 -0.09
N GLY A 414 -15.78 -7.18 0.84
CA GLY A 414 -16.80 -7.92 1.58
C GLY A 414 -17.69 -7.02 2.44
N ILE A 415 -17.12 -6.01 3.13
CA ILE A 415 -17.88 -5.02 3.91
C ILE A 415 -18.81 -4.22 2.99
N MET A 416 -18.25 -3.64 1.93
CA MET A 416 -19.01 -2.78 1.00
C MET A 416 -20.12 -3.54 0.26
N LEU A 417 -19.85 -4.80 -0.11
CA LEU A 417 -20.85 -5.65 -0.78
C LEU A 417 -22.03 -5.95 0.15
N ARG A 418 -21.77 -6.33 1.40
CA ARG A 418 -22.82 -6.58 2.41
C ARG A 418 -23.59 -5.34 2.80
N ALA A 419 -22.92 -4.19 2.81
CA ALA A 419 -23.55 -2.90 3.08
C ALA A 419 -24.37 -2.37 1.90
N GLY A 420 -24.36 -3.03 0.72
CA GLY A 420 -25.02 -2.56 -0.49
C GLY A 420 -24.40 -1.32 -1.12
N ALA A 421 -23.17 -0.99 -0.77
CA ALA A 421 -22.44 0.16 -1.30
C ALA A 421 -21.86 -0.07 -2.70
N LEU A 422 -21.76 -1.35 -3.11
CA LEU A 422 -21.37 -1.76 -4.45
C LEU A 422 -22.60 -2.09 -5.28
N LEU A 423 -22.51 -1.87 -6.58
CA LEU A 423 -23.54 -2.35 -7.50
C LEU A 423 -23.57 -3.88 -7.50
N PRO A 424 -24.74 -4.51 -7.66
CA PRO A 424 -24.81 -5.95 -7.80
C PRO A 424 -23.97 -6.40 -9.01
N PRO A 425 -23.22 -7.50 -8.89
CA PRO A 425 -22.46 -8.02 -10.01
C PRO A 425 -23.39 -8.46 -11.15
N PRO A 426 -23.01 -8.25 -12.42
CA PRO A 426 -23.73 -8.79 -13.56
C PRO A 426 -23.86 -10.31 -13.46
N ASP A 427 -24.94 -10.87 -14.02
CA ASP A 427 -25.24 -12.31 -13.95
C ASP A 427 -24.11 -13.18 -14.52
N SER A 428 -23.38 -12.65 -15.50
CA SER A 428 -22.24 -13.32 -16.14
C SER A 428 -21.04 -13.59 -15.20
N ILE A 429 -20.95 -12.87 -14.08
CA ILE A 429 -19.76 -12.92 -13.19
C ILE A 429 -20.09 -13.31 -11.73
N GLN A 430 -21.34 -13.59 -11.40
CA GLN A 430 -21.78 -13.86 -10.01
C GLN A 430 -21.05 -15.00 -9.31
N GLU A 431 -20.59 -16.02 -10.04
CA GLU A 431 -19.88 -17.18 -9.49
C GLU A 431 -18.37 -17.15 -9.76
N THR A 432 -17.88 -16.09 -10.42
CA THR A 432 -16.48 -16.03 -10.85
C THR A 432 -15.58 -15.46 -9.75
N LYS A 433 -14.43 -16.12 -9.52
CA LYS A 433 -13.43 -15.61 -8.56
C LYS A 433 -12.77 -14.35 -9.10
N MET A 434 -12.78 -13.31 -8.32
CA MET A 434 -12.01 -12.09 -8.56
C MET A 434 -10.53 -12.30 -8.23
N ASP A 435 -9.69 -11.58 -8.93
CA ASP A 435 -8.25 -11.51 -8.70
C ASP A 435 -7.84 -10.04 -8.59
N ILE A 436 -6.77 -9.77 -7.87
CA ILE A 436 -6.31 -8.41 -7.57
C ILE A 436 -5.02 -8.18 -8.35
N GLU A 437 -5.01 -7.15 -9.17
CA GLU A 437 -3.80 -6.71 -9.85
C GLU A 437 -3.24 -5.45 -9.20
N TYR A 438 -1.99 -5.51 -8.74
CA TYR A 438 -1.31 -4.36 -8.18
C TYR A 438 -0.69 -3.48 -9.25
N VAL A 439 -1.07 -2.21 -9.24
CA VAL A 439 -0.64 -1.21 -10.23
C VAL A 439 0.43 -0.31 -9.60
N GLY A 440 1.60 -0.88 -9.35
CA GLY A 440 2.74 -0.10 -8.83
C GLY A 440 3.32 0.85 -9.88
N PRO A 441 4.18 1.80 -9.47
CA PRO A 441 4.85 2.75 -10.39
C PRO A 441 5.66 2.06 -11.50
N LEU A 442 6.28 0.90 -11.21
CA LEU A 442 6.97 0.10 -12.23
C LEU A 442 6.01 -0.50 -13.25
N ALA A 443 4.90 -1.10 -12.79
CA ALA A 443 3.88 -1.63 -13.70
C ALA A 443 3.34 -0.52 -14.62
N ARG A 444 3.24 0.71 -14.11
CA ARG A 444 2.87 1.89 -14.92
C ARG A 444 3.95 2.28 -15.91
N SER A 445 5.22 2.33 -15.50
CA SER A 445 6.31 2.67 -16.41
C SER A 445 6.46 1.63 -17.53
N GLN A 446 6.30 0.35 -17.22
CA GLN A 446 6.24 -0.72 -18.22
C GLN A 446 5.05 -0.56 -19.18
N ARG A 447 3.86 -0.26 -18.65
CA ARG A 447 2.68 0.04 -19.48
C ARG A 447 2.90 1.27 -20.37
N MET A 448 3.54 2.31 -19.84
CA MET A 448 3.91 3.50 -20.64
C MET A 448 4.91 3.16 -21.75
N GLU A 449 5.88 2.29 -21.48
CA GLU A 449 6.84 1.84 -22.47
C GLU A 449 6.18 1.00 -23.56
N GLU A 450 5.26 0.10 -23.21
CA GLU A 450 4.43 -0.64 -24.15
C GLU A 450 3.55 0.30 -25.00
N ALA A 451 2.94 1.32 -24.39
CA ALA A 451 2.17 2.33 -25.10
C ALA A 451 3.05 3.11 -26.09
N ASN A 452 4.26 3.51 -25.67
CA ASN A 452 5.24 4.18 -26.54
C ASN A 452 5.74 3.26 -27.66
N ALA A 453 5.83 1.95 -27.42
CA ALA A 453 6.19 0.98 -28.47
C ALA A 453 5.12 0.90 -29.57
N ILE A 454 3.84 0.96 -29.19
CA ILE A 454 2.73 1.05 -30.15
C ILE A 454 2.85 2.35 -30.98
N ASP A 455 3.15 3.48 -30.33
CA ASP A 455 3.34 4.76 -31.04
C ASP A 455 4.49 4.71 -32.02
N ARG A 456 5.64 4.13 -31.64
CA ARG A 456 6.79 3.95 -32.52
C ARG A 456 6.45 3.05 -33.70
N LEU A 457 5.68 1.98 -33.50
CA LEU A 457 5.20 1.11 -34.54
C LEU A 457 4.34 1.88 -35.56
N TYR A 458 3.40 2.71 -35.07
CA TYR A 458 2.59 3.56 -35.95
C TYR A 458 3.41 4.58 -36.72
N GLN A 459 4.37 5.25 -36.07
CA GLN A 459 5.27 6.18 -36.76
C GLN A 459 6.07 5.49 -37.85
N LEU A 460 6.60 4.29 -37.59
CA LEU A 460 7.32 3.49 -38.56
C LEU A 460 6.39 3.10 -39.72
N ALA A 461 5.21 2.58 -39.42
CA ALA A 461 4.23 2.16 -40.43
C ALA A 461 3.78 3.34 -41.33
N MET A 462 3.52 4.52 -40.73
CA MET A 462 3.19 5.74 -41.50
C MET A 462 4.31 6.19 -42.44
N ASN A 463 5.56 6.11 -41.99
CA ASN A 463 6.72 6.44 -42.85
C ASN A 463 6.84 5.48 -44.05
N ILE A 464 6.61 4.18 -43.82
CA ILE A 464 6.66 3.17 -44.90
C ILE A 464 5.42 3.28 -45.80
N ALA A 465 4.25 3.63 -45.26
CA ALA A 465 3.00 3.79 -46.00
C ALA A 465 3.06 4.90 -47.07
N GLN A 466 3.99 5.86 -46.93
CA GLN A 466 4.26 6.85 -48.01
C GLN A 466 4.79 6.20 -49.27
N ILE A 467 5.48 5.05 -49.16
CA ILE A 467 6.04 4.30 -50.28
C ILE A 467 5.10 3.14 -50.65
N ASN A 468 4.55 2.44 -49.67
CA ASN A 468 3.64 1.32 -49.83
C ASN A 468 2.46 1.39 -48.85
N PRO A 469 1.29 1.89 -49.27
CA PRO A 469 0.12 2.04 -48.39
C PRO A 469 -0.39 0.72 -47.78
N ALA A 470 -0.13 -0.42 -48.44
CA ALA A 470 -0.59 -1.73 -47.94
C ALA A 470 0.03 -2.14 -46.58
N VAL A 471 1.10 -1.47 -46.13
CA VAL A 471 1.72 -1.74 -44.83
C VAL A 471 0.77 -1.44 -43.68
N MET A 472 -0.18 -0.53 -43.85
CA MET A 472 -1.16 -0.22 -42.81
C MET A 472 -2.16 -1.38 -42.55
N GLU A 473 -2.37 -2.26 -43.51
CA GLU A 473 -3.25 -3.44 -43.38
C GLU A 473 -2.67 -4.51 -42.44
N ILE A 474 -1.37 -4.45 -42.15
CA ILE A 474 -0.71 -5.36 -41.19
C ILE A 474 -1.12 -5.06 -39.74
N ILE A 475 -1.53 -3.82 -39.46
CA ILE A 475 -1.84 -3.36 -38.12
C ILE A 475 -3.35 -3.42 -37.89
N ASN A 476 -3.78 -4.18 -36.87
CA ASN A 476 -5.15 -4.09 -36.40
C ASN A 476 -5.34 -2.76 -35.63
N HIS A 477 -5.84 -1.74 -36.31
CA HIS A 477 -5.98 -0.39 -35.77
C HIS A 477 -6.90 -0.33 -34.55
N ASP A 478 -7.99 -1.07 -34.58
CA ASP A 478 -8.97 -1.08 -33.49
C ASP A 478 -8.38 -1.66 -32.21
N GLU A 479 -7.68 -2.79 -32.34
CA GLU A 479 -7.02 -3.44 -31.20
C GLU A 479 -5.85 -2.60 -30.67
N ALA A 480 -5.08 -1.98 -31.54
CA ALA A 480 -3.97 -1.12 -31.15
C ALA A 480 -4.44 0.12 -30.35
N VAL A 481 -5.53 0.77 -30.79
CA VAL A 481 -6.11 1.90 -30.08
C VAL A 481 -6.68 1.46 -28.71
N ARG A 482 -7.38 0.33 -28.65
CA ARG A 482 -7.92 -0.23 -27.40
C ARG A 482 -6.80 -0.64 -26.44
N MET A 483 -5.77 -1.31 -26.93
CA MET A 483 -4.61 -1.71 -26.15
C MET A 483 -3.90 -0.48 -25.59
N ARG A 484 -3.67 0.53 -26.43
CA ARG A 484 -3.06 1.79 -25.99
C ARG A 484 -3.88 2.51 -24.94
N ALA A 485 -5.20 2.61 -25.12
CA ALA A 485 -6.10 3.20 -24.14
C ALA A 485 -6.02 2.48 -22.79
N LYS A 486 -5.99 1.14 -22.82
CA LYS A 486 -5.82 0.30 -21.62
C LYS A 486 -4.48 0.54 -20.93
N LEU A 487 -3.38 0.62 -21.68
CA LEU A 487 -2.04 0.87 -21.15
C LEU A 487 -1.92 2.27 -20.53
N LEU A 488 -2.58 3.27 -21.11
CA LEU A 488 -2.63 4.64 -20.60
C LEU A 488 -3.63 4.82 -19.44
N GLY A 489 -4.44 3.81 -19.13
CA GLY A 489 -5.43 3.88 -18.06
C GLY A 489 -6.66 4.71 -18.42
N VAL A 490 -7.01 4.80 -19.70
CA VAL A 490 -8.23 5.47 -20.16
C VAL A 490 -9.43 4.65 -19.71
N PRO A 491 -10.45 5.26 -19.05
CA PRO A 491 -11.64 4.56 -18.61
C PRO A 491 -12.37 3.86 -19.76
N ASN A 492 -12.82 2.62 -19.54
CA ASN A 492 -13.56 1.87 -20.57
C ASN A 492 -14.89 2.51 -20.94
N SER A 493 -15.42 3.39 -20.10
CA SER A 493 -16.63 4.19 -20.41
C SER A 493 -16.48 5.10 -21.62
N ILE A 494 -15.24 5.50 -21.98
CA ILE A 494 -14.95 6.36 -23.13
C ILE A 494 -14.89 5.54 -24.43
N LEU A 495 -14.61 4.25 -24.33
CA LEU A 495 -14.47 3.36 -25.49
C LEU A 495 -15.83 2.76 -25.86
N VAL A 496 -16.19 2.85 -27.14
CA VAL A 496 -17.38 2.20 -27.69
C VAL A 496 -17.17 0.69 -27.76
N SER A 497 -18.22 -0.12 -27.55
CA SER A 497 -18.11 -1.58 -27.60
C SER A 497 -17.65 -2.06 -28.97
N ARG A 498 -17.11 -3.30 -29.05
CA ARG A 498 -16.72 -3.91 -30.32
C ARG A 498 -17.94 -4.11 -31.21
N ASP A 499 -19.07 -4.53 -30.61
CA ASP A 499 -20.31 -4.81 -31.33
C ASP A 499 -20.93 -3.52 -31.87
N ASP A 500 -21.02 -2.47 -31.06
CA ASP A 500 -21.55 -1.16 -31.51
C ASP A 500 -20.71 -0.54 -32.63
N VAL A 501 -19.38 -0.75 -32.62
CA VAL A 501 -18.47 -0.30 -33.71
C VAL A 501 -18.70 -1.12 -34.97
N ALA A 502 -18.90 -2.44 -34.84
CA ALA A 502 -19.20 -3.32 -35.97
C ALA A 502 -20.54 -2.95 -36.61
N ASP A 503 -21.61 -2.78 -35.80
CA ASP A 503 -22.92 -2.37 -36.25
C ASP A 503 -22.90 -1.00 -36.96
N ALA A 504 -22.17 -0.04 -36.40
CA ALA A 504 -22.01 1.28 -37.03
C ALA A 504 -21.31 1.22 -38.38
N ARG A 505 -20.28 0.36 -38.50
CA ARG A 505 -19.56 0.14 -39.77
C ARG A 505 -20.40 -0.59 -40.80
N GLU A 506 -21.18 -1.57 -40.40
CA GLU A 506 -22.14 -2.26 -41.27
C GLU A 506 -23.20 -1.28 -41.80
N ALA A 507 -23.75 -0.46 -40.93
CA ALA A 507 -24.73 0.57 -41.33
C ALA A 507 -24.10 1.57 -42.32
N GLN A 508 -22.87 1.99 -42.08
CA GLN A 508 -22.14 2.90 -42.98
C GLN A 508 -21.83 2.24 -44.32
N ALA A 509 -21.42 0.96 -44.31
CA ALA A 509 -21.16 0.20 -45.53
C ALA A 509 -22.45 0.01 -46.38
N GLN A 510 -23.57 -0.27 -45.73
CA GLN A 510 -24.89 -0.35 -46.39
C GLN A 510 -25.30 1.00 -47.02
N GLN A 511 -25.08 2.11 -46.31
CA GLN A 511 -25.33 3.46 -46.85
C GLN A 511 -24.47 3.78 -48.07
N MET A 512 -23.19 3.44 -48.03
CA MET A 512 -22.26 3.63 -49.17
C MET A 512 -22.70 2.79 -50.37
N LEU A 513 -23.08 1.53 -50.14
CA LEU A 513 -23.58 0.63 -51.19
C LEU A 513 -24.83 1.19 -51.84
N MET A 514 -25.79 1.66 -51.05
CA MET A 514 -27.00 2.27 -51.52
C MET A 514 -26.75 3.56 -52.31
N GLN A 515 -25.80 4.38 -51.84
CA GLN A 515 -25.39 5.61 -52.54
C GLN A 515 -24.67 5.30 -53.86
N GLN A 516 -23.87 4.23 -53.90
CA GLN A 516 -23.20 3.77 -55.12
C GLN A 516 -24.18 3.21 -56.13
N GLN A 517 -25.18 2.46 -55.67
CA GLN A 517 -26.27 1.97 -56.52
C GLN A 517 -27.09 3.12 -57.11
N MET A 518 -27.48 4.11 -56.32
CA MET A 518 -28.18 5.30 -56.80
C MET A 518 -27.36 6.08 -57.84
N MET A 519 -26.05 6.22 -57.64
CA MET A 519 -25.16 6.86 -58.62
C MET A 519 -25.07 6.04 -59.92
N GLN A 520 -24.99 4.71 -59.85
CA GLN A 520 -25.02 3.85 -61.03
C GLN A 520 -26.34 3.92 -61.75
N GLU A 521 -27.49 3.91 -61.05
CA GLU A 521 -28.82 4.09 -61.65
C GLU A 521 -28.97 5.45 -62.33
N GLN A 522 -28.47 6.52 -61.71
CA GLN A 522 -28.46 7.85 -62.30
C GLN A 522 -27.59 7.92 -63.57
N GLN A 523 -26.41 7.29 -63.53
CA GLN A 523 -25.54 7.21 -64.70
C GLN A 523 -26.18 6.36 -65.84
N ALA A 524 -26.77 5.23 -65.48
CA ALA A 524 -27.51 4.41 -66.45
C ALA A 524 -28.72 5.13 -67.05
N ALA A 525 -29.48 5.88 -66.24
CA ALA A 525 -30.58 6.73 -66.71
C ALA A 525 -30.09 7.85 -67.61
N GLN A 526 -28.96 8.50 -67.31
CA GLN A 526 -28.34 9.52 -68.18
C GLN A 526 -27.85 8.94 -69.50
N VAL A 527 -27.22 7.76 -69.50
CA VAL A 527 -26.82 7.05 -70.70
C VAL A 527 -28.01 6.65 -71.55
N THR A 528 -29.08 6.15 -70.92
CA THR A 528 -30.33 5.80 -71.61
C THR A 528 -31.02 7.03 -72.20
N GLN A 529 -30.98 8.17 -71.48
CA GLN A 529 -31.50 9.44 -71.97
C GLN A 529 -30.68 9.96 -73.17
N GLN A 530 -29.34 9.91 -73.09
CA GLN A 530 -28.48 10.28 -74.20
C GLN A 530 -28.65 9.36 -75.42
N GLN A 531 -28.84 8.06 -75.21
CA GLN A 531 -29.15 7.13 -76.26
C GLN A 531 -30.53 7.39 -76.95
N ALA A 532 -31.54 7.75 -76.08
CA ALA A 532 -32.86 8.12 -76.62
C ALA A 532 -32.85 9.45 -77.34
N GLU A 533 -32.04 10.42 -76.91
CA GLU A 533 -31.80 11.70 -77.63
C GLU A 533 -31.04 11.49 -78.90
N ALA A 534 -29.98 10.65 -78.91
CA ALA A 534 -29.28 10.27 -80.12
C ALA A 534 -30.16 9.51 -81.10
N ALA A 535 -31.01 8.59 -80.63
CA ALA A 535 -31.98 7.90 -81.50
C ALA A 535 -33.04 8.84 -82.09
N LYS A 536 -33.49 9.84 -81.32
CA LYS A 536 -34.38 10.90 -81.80
C LYS A 536 -33.68 11.79 -82.83
N ALA A 537 -32.41 12.16 -82.65
CA ALA A 537 -31.65 12.93 -83.61
C ALA A 537 -31.39 12.18 -84.95
N VAL A 538 -31.27 10.85 -84.90
CA VAL A 538 -31.13 10.01 -86.10
C VAL A 538 -32.50 9.78 -86.77
N ALA A 539 -33.60 9.85 -86.06
CA ALA A 539 -34.94 9.71 -86.58
C ALA A 539 -35.52 11.01 -87.17
N ASP A 540 -34.82 12.16 -86.97
CA ASP A 540 -35.26 13.46 -87.50
C ASP A 540 -35.09 13.44 -89.08
N PRO A 541 -36.18 13.67 -89.80
CA PRO A 541 -36.15 13.62 -91.30
C PRO A 541 -35.20 14.65 -91.93
N ASP A 542 -34.90 15.75 -91.27
CA ASP A 542 -33.96 16.76 -91.71
C ASP A 542 -32.48 16.39 -91.45
N ALA A 543 -32.19 15.60 -90.45
CA ALA A 543 -30.85 15.08 -90.18
C ALA A 543 -30.51 13.92 -91.17
N GLN A 544 -31.47 13.10 -91.58
CA GLN A 544 -31.27 12.07 -92.61
C GLN A 544 -30.94 12.64 -93.96
N LYS A 545 -31.55 13.77 -94.35
CA LYS A 545 -31.18 14.48 -95.62
C LYS A 545 -29.77 15.04 -95.60
N GLY A 546 -29.32 15.52 -94.42
CA GLY A 546 -27.94 16.02 -94.26
C GLY A 546 -26.89 14.91 -94.33
N ILE A 547 -27.16 13.71 -93.82
CA ILE A 547 -26.28 12.54 -93.86
C ILE A 547 -26.24 11.96 -95.28
N GLN A 548 -27.35 11.91 -96.01
CA GLN A 548 -27.36 11.51 -97.45
C GLN A 548 -26.58 12.47 -98.33
N GLN A 549 -26.70 13.77 -98.12
CA GLN A 549 -25.91 14.77 -98.86
C GLN A 549 -24.40 14.72 -98.54
N ALA A 550 -24.05 14.41 -97.25
CA ALA A 550 -22.64 14.21 -96.90
C ALA A 550 -22.05 12.91 -97.43
N GLN A 551 -22.82 11.84 -97.58
CA GLN A 551 -22.43 10.58 -98.17
C GLN A 551 -22.27 10.70 -99.69
N GLU A 552 -23.13 11.44 -100.35
CA GLU A 552 -23.00 11.73 -101.81
C GLU A 552 -21.78 12.61 -102.11
N GLN A 553 -21.41 13.52 -101.22
CA GLN A 553 -20.16 14.31 -101.38
C GLN A 553 -18.86 13.51 -101.18
N LEU A 554 -18.91 12.41 -100.39
CA LEU A 554 -17.79 11.54 -100.11
C LEU A 554 -17.59 10.45 -101.21
N GLN A 555 -18.62 10.17 -102.04
CA GLN A 555 -18.50 9.24 -103.18
C GLN A 555 -18.15 9.91 -104.45
N GLY A 556 -17.99 11.21 -104.47
CA GLY A 556 -17.63 12.02 -105.62
C GLY A 556 -16.16 12.55 -105.64
N LEU A 557 -15.32 12.09 -104.66
CA LEU A 557 -13.90 12.31 -104.62
C LEU A 557 -13.18 10.98 -104.73
#